data_2999eff66924f376976037d6c304e83f
#
_entry.id   2999eff66924f376976037d6c304e83f
#
_cell.length_a   1.000
_cell.length_b   1.000
_cell.length_c   1.000
_cell.angle_alpha   90.00
_cell.angle_beta   90.00
_cell.angle_gamma   90.00
#
_symmetry.space_group_name_H-M   'P 1'
#
loop_
_entity.id
_entity.type
_entity.pdbx_description
1 polymer ?
#
loop_
_entity_poly.entity_id
_entity_poly.type
_entity_poly.pdbx_seq_one_letter_code
_entity_poly.pdbx_strand_id
1 'polypeptide(L)'
;MPTSAADSDFDAATGYRISRYRAALPETVPGGTRLYTEDVEKLFKKGNVVFVDVMPSTGAGYDPETGKWRLRKSRKNIPGSTWLPDVGRGKLNDTLTRYFQENLARISDGDKSRAMLFYCQSDCWMAWNAIRRASKLGYTQLYWYPEGTDGWADWDNPIEPSQPVTVTIKPTHVDQ
;
A
#
# COMPACT_ATOMS: atom_id res chain seq x y z
N MET A 1 -21.44 23.08 15.73
CA MET A 1 -20.79 21.95 16.45
C MET A 1 -19.33 21.92 16.09
N PRO A 2 -18.39 21.97 17.00
CA PRO A 2 -17.00 21.82 16.62
C PRO A 2 -16.81 20.37 16.11
N THR A 3 -16.40 20.22 14.86
CA THR A 3 -15.92 18.96 14.34
C THR A 3 -14.76 18.49 15.19
N SER A 4 -14.82 17.27 15.70
CA SER A 4 -13.71 16.71 16.46
C SER A 4 -12.47 16.64 15.55
N ALA A 5 -11.28 16.80 16.12
CA ALA A 5 -10.02 16.72 15.36
C ALA A 5 -9.90 15.39 14.56
N ALA A 6 -10.59 14.33 14.98
CA ALA A 6 -10.65 13.04 14.30
C ALA A 6 -11.37 13.11 12.95
N ASP A 7 -12.39 13.95 12.79
CA ASP A 7 -13.16 14.05 11.55
C ASP A 7 -12.36 14.73 10.44
N SER A 8 -11.39 15.61 10.77
CA SER A 8 -10.56 16.31 9.78
C SER A 8 -9.49 15.43 9.12
N ASP A 9 -9.20 14.24 9.65
CA ASP A 9 -8.22 13.33 9.10
C ASP A 9 -8.76 12.46 7.97
N PHE A 10 -10.08 12.49 7.75
CA PHE A 10 -10.75 11.72 6.72
C PHE A 10 -11.40 12.63 5.68
N ASP A 11 -11.32 12.21 4.42
CA ASP A 11 -12.06 12.86 3.35
C ASP A 11 -13.54 12.48 3.45
N ALA A 12 -14.41 13.47 3.62
CA ALA A 12 -15.85 13.25 3.77
C ALA A 12 -16.47 12.59 2.53
N ALA A 13 -15.95 12.85 1.33
CA ALA A 13 -16.48 12.30 0.09
C ALA A 13 -16.09 10.84 -0.14
N THR A 14 -14.87 10.44 0.23
CA THR A 14 -14.33 9.12 -0.07
C THR A 14 -14.19 8.22 1.16
N GLY A 15 -14.10 8.80 2.34
CA GLY A 15 -13.82 8.07 3.59
C GLY A 15 -12.37 7.63 3.75
N TYR A 16 -11.48 8.02 2.86
CA TYR A 16 -10.07 7.74 3.02
C TYR A 16 -9.42 8.62 4.08
N ARG A 17 -8.42 8.05 4.77
CA ARG A 17 -7.53 8.84 5.63
C ARG A 17 -6.68 9.75 4.75
N ILE A 18 -6.62 11.05 5.07
CA ILE A 18 -5.94 12.06 4.24
C ILE A 18 -4.84 12.81 4.96
N SER A 19 -4.66 12.57 6.25
CA SER A 19 -3.61 13.21 7.06
C SER A 19 -3.24 12.35 8.25
N ARG A 20 -2.18 12.71 8.94
CA ARG A 20 -1.67 11.97 10.11
C ARG A 20 -1.68 10.46 9.89
N TYR A 21 -1.07 10.03 8.79
CA TYR A 21 -1.07 8.62 8.38
C TYR A 21 -0.43 7.68 9.40
N ARG A 22 0.43 8.20 10.26
CA ARG A 22 1.02 7.44 11.35
C ARG A 22 0.29 7.75 12.64
N ALA A 23 -0.69 6.94 12.99
CA ALA A 23 -1.56 7.11 14.14
C ALA A 23 -2.22 5.77 14.50
N ALA A 24 -2.89 5.71 15.65
CA ALA A 24 -3.63 4.53 16.08
C ALA A 24 -4.62 4.08 14.99
N LEU A 25 -4.66 2.77 14.75
CA LEU A 25 -5.46 2.14 13.71
C LEU A 25 -6.78 1.57 14.25
N PRO A 26 -7.81 1.47 13.41
CA PRO A 26 -9.04 0.78 13.78
C PRO A 26 -8.82 -0.74 13.81
N GLU A 27 -9.80 -1.47 14.35
CA GLU A 27 -9.75 -2.93 14.43
C GLU A 27 -9.95 -3.62 13.08
N THR A 28 -10.66 -2.99 12.16
CA THR A 28 -11.05 -3.58 10.88
C THR A 28 -10.83 -2.62 9.72
N VAL A 29 -10.84 -3.17 8.52
CA VAL A 29 -10.78 -2.40 7.27
C VAL A 29 -11.93 -2.82 6.36
N PRO A 30 -12.69 -1.86 5.80
CA PRO A 30 -13.70 -2.18 4.80
C PRO A 30 -13.08 -2.84 3.56
N GLY A 31 -13.66 -3.96 3.13
CA GLY A 31 -13.22 -4.69 1.95
C GLY A 31 -12.03 -5.62 2.13
N GLY A 32 -11.51 -5.76 3.35
CA GLY A 32 -10.39 -6.66 3.65
C GLY A 32 -10.54 -7.36 4.98
N THR A 33 -9.67 -8.32 5.23
CA THR A 33 -9.59 -9.10 6.47
C THR A 33 -8.29 -8.80 7.20
N ARG A 34 -8.39 -8.38 8.45
CA ARG A 34 -7.24 -8.16 9.31
C ARG A 34 -6.56 -9.47 9.66
N LEU A 35 -5.23 -9.50 9.56
CA LEU A 35 -4.39 -10.62 9.99
C LEU A 35 -3.39 -10.17 11.07
N TYR A 36 -3.01 -11.12 11.91
CA TYR A 36 -1.95 -10.98 12.90
C TYR A 36 -0.68 -11.67 12.39
N THR A 37 0.46 -11.40 13.02
CA THR A 37 1.77 -11.91 12.55
C THR A 37 1.76 -13.45 12.37
N GLU A 38 1.14 -14.19 13.27
CA GLU A 38 1.02 -15.65 13.14
C GLU A 38 0.32 -16.09 11.85
N ASP A 39 -0.75 -15.41 11.49
CA ASP A 39 -1.49 -15.70 10.25
C ASP A 39 -0.64 -15.39 9.02
N VAL A 40 0.08 -14.26 9.07
CA VAL A 40 0.94 -13.82 7.97
C VAL A 40 2.10 -14.78 7.77
N GLU A 41 2.70 -15.30 8.84
CA GLU A 41 3.74 -16.32 8.74
C GLU A 41 3.25 -17.59 8.02
N LYS A 42 2.03 -18.02 8.32
CA LYS A 42 1.42 -19.18 7.64
C LYS A 42 1.21 -18.92 6.14
N LEU A 43 0.71 -17.74 5.79
CA LEU A 43 0.52 -17.35 4.39
C LEU A 43 1.85 -17.22 3.64
N PHE A 44 2.86 -16.67 4.28
CA PHE A 44 4.19 -16.54 3.71
C PHE A 44 4.80 -17.91 3.37
N LYS A 45 4.72 -18.86 4.29
CA LYS A 45 5.19 -20.23 4.09
C LYS A 45 4.44 -20.95 2.97
N LYS A 46 3.13 -20.72 2.88
CA LYS A 46 2.27 -21.33 1.86
C LYS A 46 2.57 -20.82 0.45
N GLY A 47 2.99 -19.57 0.32
CA GLY A 47 3.49 -19.00 -0.93
C GLY A 47 2.43 -18.68 -1.98
N ASN A 48 1.15 -18.61 -1.63
CA ASN A 48 0.05 -18.39 -2.57
C ASN A 48 -0.62 -17.01 -2.43
N VAL A 49 -0.02 -16.09 -1.69
CA VAL A 49 -0.51 -14.73 -1.49
C VAL A 49 0.53 -13.74 -2.01
N VAL A 50 0.07 -12.74 -2.73
CA VAL A 50 0.93 -11.62 -3.18
C VAL A 50 1.07 -10.61 -2.05
N PHE A 51 2.30 -10.32 -1.65
CA PHE A 51 2.60 -9.33 -0.62
C PHE A 51 2.84 -7.97 -1.27
N VAL A 52 2.11 -6.96 -0.84
CA VAL A 52 2.19 -5.59 -1.35
C VAL A 52 2.58 -4.66 -0.22
N ASP A 53 3.78 -4.10 -0.32
CA ASP A 53 4.27 -3.08 0.60
C ASP A 53 3.86 -1.70 0.09
N VAL A 54 3.14 -0.95 0.91
CA VAL A 54 2.69 0.40 0.54
C VAL A 54 3.35 1.49 1.39
N MET A 55 4.51 1.18 1.98
CA MET A 55 5.29 2.16 2.71
C MET A 55 5.51 3.41 1.84
N PRO A 56 5.22 4.61 2.35
CA PRO A 56 5.44 5.83 1.57
C PRO A 56 6.93 6.05 1.28
N SER A 57 7.20 6.72 0.19
CA SER A 57 8.56 7.21 -0.10
C SER A 57 8.99 8.22 0.98
N THR A 58 10.26 8.15 1.39
CA THR A 58 10.82 9.08 2.37
C THR A 58 11.49 10.29 1.72
N GLY A 59 11.33 10.44 0.43
CA GLY A 59 11.92 11.53 -0.37
C GLY A 59 10.86 12.44 -0.98
N ALA A 60 11.22 13.05 -2.09
CA ALA A 60 10.39 14.00 -2.83
C ALA A 60 9.48 13.32 -3.88
N GLY A 61 9.00 12.10 -3.58
CA GLY A 61 8.17 11.34 -4.52
C GLY A 61 8.99 10.70 -5.64
N TYR A 62 8.42 10.62 -6.83
CA TYR A 62 9.11 10.09 -8.01
C TYR A 62 9.52 11.23 -8.96
N ASP A 63 10.53 10.95 -9.77
CA ASP A 63 10.97 11.85 -10.83
C ASP A 63 9.93 11.84 -11.96
N PRO A 64 9.33 12.99 -12.32
CA PRO A 64 8.29 13.03 -13.34
C PRO A 64 8.79 12.72 -14.76
N GLU A 65 10.09 12.78 -14.99
CA GLU A 65 10.70 12.47 -16.30
C GLU A 65 11.04 10.99 -16.44
N THR A 66 11.54 10.37 -15.37
CA THR A 66 12.04 8.98 -15.41
C THR A 66 11.13 7.98 -14.69
N GLY A 67 10.26 8.45 -13.80
CA GLY A 67 9.42 7.60 -12.95
C GLY A 67 10.17 6.97 -11.79
N LYS A 68 11.45 7.25 -11.60
CA LYS A 68 12.25 6.69 -10.51
C LYS A 68 11.92 7.39 -9.19
N TRP A 69 11.77 6.59 -8.15
CA TRP A 69 11.52 7.11 -6.81
C TRP A 69 12.76 7.72 -6.19
N ARG A 70 12.59 8.88 -5.56
CA ARG A 70 13.64 9.60 -4.83
C ARG A 70 13.60 9.18 -3.38
N LEU A 71 14.44 8.21 -3.01
CA LEU A 71 14.48 7.66 -1.66
C LEU A 71 15.60 8.30 -0.85
N ARG A 72 15.28 8.76 0.36
CA ARG A 72 16.30 9.23 1.31
C ARG A 72 16.93 8.10 2.11
N LYS A 73 16.21 6.99 2.25
CA LYS A 73 16.63 5.80 2.99
C LYS A 73 16.31 4.57 2.18
N SER A 74 17.21 3.59 2.23
CA SER A 74 16.89 2.24 1.74
C SER A 74 15.81 1.62 2.62
N ARG A 75 15.03 0.71 2.03
CA ARG A 75 14.01 -0.04 2.75
C ARG A 75 14.26 -1.52 2.66
N LYS A 76 14.04 -2.20 3.79
CA LYS A 76 13.91 -3.66 3.84
C LYS A 76 12.45 -3.99 4.13
N ASN A 77 11.94 -5.01 3.46
CA ASN A 77 10.57 -5.47 3.66
C ASN A 77 10.49 -6.99 3.66
N ILE A 78 9.27 -7.52 3.74
CA ILE A 78 9.03 -8.97 3.71
C ILE A 78 9.50 -9.52 2.35
N PRO A 79 10.32 -10.59 2.33
CA PRO A 79 10.85 -11.14 1.08
C PRO A 79 9.77 -11.44 0.04
N GLY A 80 10.03 -11.11 -1.21
CA GLY A 80 9.09 -11.31 -2.32
C GLY A 80 8.00 -10.26 -2.44
N SER A 81 8.00 -9.22 -1.61
CA SER A 81 7.03 -8.15 -1.69
C SER A 81 7.22 -7.27 -2.93
N THR A 82 6.12 -6.78 -3.45
CA THR A 82 6.09 -5.68 -4.42
C THR A 82 5.91 -4.37 -3.65
N TRP A 83 6.84 -3.45 -3.79
CA TRP A 83 6.76 -2.15 -3.12
C TRP A 83 6.18 -1.10 -4.05
N LEU A 84 5.02 -0.55 -3.66
CA LEU A 84 4.29 0.51 -4.36
C LEU A 84 4.18 1.72 -3.43
N PRO A 85 5.17 2.64 -3.43
CA PRO A 85 5.12 3.79 -2.52
C PRO A 85 3.96 4.73 -2.80
N ASP A 86 3.47 5.38 -1.75
CA ASP A 86 2.50 6.47 -1.79
C ASP A 86 1.10 6.13 -2.33
N VAL A 87 0.84 4.89 -2.75
CA VAL A 87 -0.47 4.46 -3.27
C VAL A 87 -1.55 4.38 -2.20
N GLY A 88 -1.16 4.37 -0.93
CA GLY A 88 -2.08 4.40 0.21
C GLY A 88 -2.49 5.80 0.66
N ARG A 89 -2.01 6.86 0.03
CA ARG A 89 -2.48 8.20 0.35
C ARG A 89 -3.96 8.33 -0.01
N GLY A 90 -4.68 9.13 0.78
CA GLY A 90 -6.12 9.30 0.58
C GLY A 90 -6.48 9.99 -0.73
N LYS A 91 -5.60 10.86 -1.22
CA LYS A 91 -5.75 11.54 -2.50
C LYS A 91 -4.57 11.20 -3.39
N LEU A 92 -4.86 10.65 -4.57
CA LEU A 92 -3.85 10.33 -5.57
C LEU A 92 -4.08 11.19 -6.82
N ASN A 93 -2.98 11.60 -7.45
CA ASN A 93 -3.05 12.17 -8.80
C ASN A 93 -3.33 11.05 -9.83
N ASP A 94 -3.62 11.43 -11.06
CA ASP A 94 -3.95 10.49 -12.13
C ASP A 94 -2.81 9.48 -12.40
N THR A 95 -1.57 9.93 -12.33
CA THR A 95 -0.40 9.09 -12.55
C THR A 95 -0.28 7.99 -11.50
N LEU A 96 -0.42 8.32 -10.22
CA LEU A 96 -0.37 7.34 -9.13
C LEU A 96 -1.61 6.45 -9.09
N THR A 97 -2.77 6.97 -9.48
CA THR A 97 -3.99 6.16 -9.62
C THR A 97 -3.77 5.08 -10.68
N ARG A 98 -3.25 5.44 -11.85
CA ARG A 98 -2.91 4.49 -12.91
C ARG A 98 -1.80 3.52 -12.46
N TYR A 99 -0.77 4.02 -11.82
CA TYR A 99 0.33 3.22 -11.25
C TYR A 99 -0.20 2.12 -10.33
N PHE A 100 -1.11 2.45 -9.43
CA PHE A 100 -1.74 1.49 -8.54
C PHE A 100 -2.55 0.45 -9.32
N GLN A 101 -3.42 0.88 -10.21
CA GLN A 101 -4.27 -0.01 -11.00
C GLN A 101 -3.46 -0.96 -11.89
N GLU A 102 -2.49 -0.44 -12.62
CA GLU A 102 -1.67 -1.24 -13.54
C GLU A 102 -0.79 -2.25 -12.79
N ASN A 103 -0.21 -1.85 -11.66
CA ASN A 103 0.61 -2.77 -10.87
C ASN A 103 -0.22 -3.86 -10.21
N LEU A 104 -1.40 -3.56 -9.66
CA LEU A 104 -2.28 -4.60 -9.13
C LEU A 104 -2.72 -5.58 -10.22
N ALA A 105 -3.04 -5.09 -11.42
CA ALA A 105 -3.37 -5.96 -12.55
C ALA A 105 -2.19 -6.86 -12.93
N ARG A 106 -0.97 -6.33 -12.94
CA ARG A 106 0.23 -7.10 -13.24
C ARG A 106 0.53 -8.18 -12.21
N ILE A 107 0.52 -7.83 -10.92
CA ILE A 107 0.90 -8.79 -9.87
C ILE A 107 -0.20 -9.82 -9.57
N SER A 108 -1.43 -9.55 -9.97
CA SER A 108 -2.56 -10.48 -9.86
C SER A 108 -2.80 -11.29 -11.14
N ASP A 109 -2.04 -11.05 -12.21
CA ASP A 109 -2.29 -11.59 -13.55
C ASP A 109 -3.72 -11.30 -14.06
N GLY A 110 -4.27 -10.14 -13.68
CA GLY A 110 -5.63 -9.73 -14.01
C GLY A 110 -6.74 -10.48 -13.26
N ASP A 111 -6.38 -11.34 -12.33
CA ASP A 111 -7.33 -12.12 -11.53
C ASP A 111 -7.79 -11.32 -10.29
N LYS A 112 -9.04 -10.89 -10.30
CA LYS A 112 -9.64 -10.14 -9.19
C LYS A 112 -9.86 -10.98 -7.93
N SER A 113 -9.79 -12.29 -8.03
CA SER A 113 -9.85 -13.20 -6.87
C SER A 113 -8.48 -13.57 -6.31
N ARG A 114 -7.41 -13.06 -6.88
CA ARG A 114 -6.06 -13.31 -6.38
C ARG A 114 -5.89 -12.76 -4.97
N ALA A 115 -5.43 -13.60 -4.04
CA ALA A 115 -5.17 -13.19 -2.67
C ALA A 115 -3.99 -12.22 -2.62
N MET A 116 -4.21 -11.04 -2.03
CA MET A 116 -3.18 -10.02 -1.85
C MET A 116 -3.19 -9.53 -0.41
N LEU A 117 -2.01 -9.37 0.16
CA LEU A 117 -1.82 -8.86 1.51
C LEU A 117 -1.11 -7.51 1.44
N PHE A 118 -1.73 -6.49 2.04
CA PHE A 118 -1.20 -5.13 2.08
C PHE A 118 -0.65 -4.81 3.45
N TYR A 119 0.52 -4.23 3.50
CA TYR A 119 1.16 -3.80 4.72
C TYR A 119 2.04 -2.56 4.52
N CYS A 120 2.49 -2.01 5.62
CA CYS A 120 3.39 -0.87 5.67
C CYS A 120 4.34 -1.05 6.87
N GLN A 121 4.32 -0.17 7.80
CA GLN A 121 4.91 -0.29 9.12
C GLN A 121 3.79 -0.25 10.17
N SER A 122 4.12 -0.42 11.46
CA SER A 122 3.12 -0.29 12.52
C SER A 122 2.48 1.10 12.54
N ASP A 123 1.25 1.16 12.98
CA ASP A 123 0.47 2.40 13.13
C ASP A 123 0.38 3.24 11.84
N CYS A 124 0.30 2.59 10.69
CA CYS A 124 0.32 3.24 9.37
C CYS A 124 -1.00 3.04 8.63
N TRP A 125 -1.70 4.14 8.35
CA TRP A 125 -2.98 4.14 7.64
C TRP A 125 -2.87 3.88 6.14
N MET A 126 -1.67 3.87 5.58
CA MET A 126 -1.46 3.71 4.14
C MET A 126 -2.01 2.36 3.62
N ALA A 127 -1.76 1.26 4.34
CA ALA A 127 -2.27 -0.05 3.95
C ALA A 127 -3.80 -0.13 4.07
N TRP A 128 -4.37 0.50 5.09
CA TRP A 128 -5.83 0.58 5.26
C TRP A 128 -6.50 1.27 4.07
N ASN A 129 -5.95 2.40 3.63
CA ASN A 129 -6.44 3.10 2.43
C ASN A 129 -6.25 2.27 1.15
N ALA A 130 -5.08 1.64 1.01
CA ALA A 130 -4.77 0.84 -0.19
C ALA A 130 -5.74 -0.33 -0.36
N ILE A 131 -6.09 -1.02 0.71
CA ILE A 131 -7.08 -2.11 0.67
C ILE A 131 -8.45 -1.59 0.24
N ARG A 132 -8.90 -0.49 0.79
CA ARG A 132 -10.18 0.10 0.39
C ARG A 132 -10.20 0.46 -1.09
N ARG A 133 -9.09 1.01 -1.59
CA ARG A 133 -8.96 1.35 -3.01
C ARG A 133 -8.94 0.12 -3.89
N ALA A 134 -8.20 -0.93 -3.50
CA ALA A 134 -8.19 -2.19 -4.22
C ALA A 134 -9.55 -2.87 -4.24
N SER A 135 -10.29 -2.83 -3.13
CA SER A 135 -11.66 -3.35 -3.05
C SER A 135 -12.59 -2.66 -4.04
N LYS A 136 -12.49 -1.34 -4.17
CA LYS A 136 -13.27 -0.59 -5.17
C LYS A 136 -12.92 -0.95 -6.61
N LEU A 137 -11.70 -1.43 -6.86
CA LEU A 137 -11.28 -1.93 -8.17
C LEU A 137 -11.79 -3.35 -8.46
N GLY A 138 -12.47 -3.98 -7.50
CA GLY A 138 -13.08 -5.30 -7.65
C GLY A 138 -12.25 -6.47 -7.12
N TYR A 139 -11.12 -6.22 -6.47
CA TYR A 139 -10.37 -7.30 -5.81
C TYR A 139 -11.12 -7.79 -4.58
N THR A 140 -11.27 -9.11 -4.45
CA THR A 140 -12.18 -9.72 -3.48
C THR A 140 -11.49 -10.45 -2.33
N GLN A 141 -10.20 -10.77 -2.45
CA GLN A 141 -9.46 -11.50 -1.42
C GLN A 141 -8.28 -10.67 -0.93
N LEU A 142 -8.59 -9.71 -0.07
CA LEU A 142 -7.65 -8.73 0.45
C LEU A 142 -7.40 -8.96 1.94
N TYR A 143 -6.13 -9.01 2.31
CA TYR A 143 -5.67 -9.14 3.68
C TYR A 143 -4.96 -7.87 4.12
N TRP A 144 -5.23 -7.46 5.35
CA TRP A 144 -4.60 -6.31 5.99
C TRP A 144 -3.70 -6.75 7.12
N TYR A 145 -2.42 -6.38 7.04
CA TYR A 145 -1.44 -6.65 8.08
C TYR A 145 -0.98 -5.34 8.73
N PRO A 146 -1.70 -4.85 9.77
CA PRO A 146 -1.43 -3.53 10.36
C PRO A 146 -0.13 -3.46 11.16
N GLU A 147 0.40 -4.56 11.66
CA GLU A 147 1.67 -4.58 12.39
C GLU A 147 2.87 -4.37 11.46
N GLY A 148 2.71 -4.70 10.19
CA GLY A 148 3.67 -4.41 9.14
C GLY A 148 5.06 -4.98 9.37
N THR A 149 6.07 -4.32 8.80
CA THR A 149 7.46 -4.74 8.93
C THR A 149 7.95 -4.75 10.38
N ASP A 150 7.44 -3.89 11.24
CA ASP A 150 7.82 -3.84 12.65
C ASP A 150 7.38 -5.12 13.37
N GLY A 151 6.12 -5.52 13.26
CA GLY A 151 5.62 -6.77 13.86
C GLY A 151 6.27 -8.01 13.26
N TRP A 152 6.52 -8.01 11.97
CA TRP A 152 7.19 -9.11 11.27
C TRP A 152 8.62 -9.31 11.79
N ALA A 153 9.40 -8.23 11.92
CA ALA A 153 10.77 -8.27 12.40
C ALA A 153 10.86 -8.58 13.91
N ASP A 154 9.89 -8.11 14.70
CA ASP A 154 9.83 -8.40 16.14
C ASP A 154 9.69 -9.90 16.44
N TRP A 155 9.17 -10.67 15.50
CA TRP A 155 9.07 -12.14 15.58
C TRP A 155 10.26 -12.85 14.92
N ASP A 156 11.38 -12.14 14.72
CA ASP A 156 12.60 -12.66 14.09
C ASP A 156 12.42 -13.19 12.66
N ASN A 157 11.41 -12.71 11.95
CA ASN A 157 11.21 -13.08 10.56
C ASN A 157 12.15 -12.30 9.63
N PRO A 158 12.54 -12.88 8.49
CA PRO A 158 13.50 -12.25 7.59
C PRO A 158 12.92 -11.01 6.87
N ILE A 159 13.76 -9.99 6.73
CA ILE A 159 13.50 -8.84 5.87
C ILE A 159 14.65 -8.67 4.88
N GLU A 160 14.36 -8.21 3.69
CA GLU A 160 15.32 -8.04 2.60
C GLU A 160 15.29 -6.62 2.03
N PRO A 161 16.43 -6.12 1.51
CA PRO A 161 16.44 -4.88 0.75
C PRO A 161 15.43 -4.93 -0.40
N SER A 162 14.68 -3.86 -0.60
CA SER A 162 13.65 -3.78 -1.61
C SER A 162 13.76 -2.48 -2.39
N GLN A 163 13.38 -2.54 -3.67
CA GLN A 163 13.28 -1.37 -4.53
C GLN A 163 11.83 -1.15 -4.92
N PRO A 164 11.36 0.10 -4.93
CA PRO A 164 10.00 0.38 -5.36
C PRO A 164 9.86 0.18 -6.87
N VAL A 165 8.67 -0.20 -7.29
CA VAL A 165 8.36 -0.29 -8.72
C VAL A 165 8.42 1.10 -9.34
N THR A 166 9.16 1.25 -10.42
CA THR A 166 9.27 2.51 -11.15
C THR A 166 7.91 2.91 -11.73
N VAL A 167 7.59 4.20 -11.65
CA VAL A 167 6.37 4.75 -12.23
C VAL A 167 6.55 4.83 -13.75
N THR A 168 5.60 4.28 -14.50
CA THR A 168 5.60 4.40 -15.96
C THR A 168 5.18 5.81 -16.35
N ILE A 169 6.10 6.52 -16.98
CA ILE A 169 5.83 7.85 -17.52
C ILE A 169 5.41 7.69 -18.97
N LYS A 170 4.16 8.04 -19.27
CA LYS A 170 3.67 8.05 -20.65
C LYS A 170 4.20 9.33 -21.32
N PRO A 171 4.80 9.22 -22.53
CA PRO A 171 5.16 10.42 -23.26
C PRO A 171 3.90 11.23 -23.52
N THR A 172 3.96 12.53 -23.25
CA THR A 172 2.94 13.47 -23.69
C THR A 172 2.94 13.43 -25.22
N HIS A 173 1.82 12.93 -25.81
CA HIS A 173 1.61 13.11 -27.24
C HIS A 173 1.44 14.61 -27.47
N VAL A 174 2.46 15.21 -28.04
CA VAL A 174 2.30 16.50 -28.69
C VAL A 174 1.67 16.16 -30.04
N ASP A 175 0.36 16.38 -30.16
CA ASP A 175 -0.30 16.34 -31.44
C ASP A 175 0.40 17.38 -32.34
N GLN A 176 1.00 16.92 -33.40
CA GLN A 176 1.50 17.78 -34.46
C GLN A 176 0.35 18.23 -35.33
#